data_a6628f7fa31a97ae423b6ad7de527b23
#
_entry.id   a6628f7fa31a97ae423b6ad7de527b23
#
_cell.length_a   1.000
_cell.length_b   1.000
_cell.length_c   1.000
_cell.angle_alpha   90.00
_cell.angle_beta   90.00
_cell.angle_gamma   90.00
#
_symmetry.space_group_name_H-M   'P 1'
#
loop_
_entity.id
_entity.type
_entity.pdbx_description
1 polymer ?
#
loop_
_entity_poly.entity_id
_entity_poly.type
_entity_poly.pdbx_seq_one_letter_code
_entity_poly.pdbx_strand_id
1 'polypeptide(L)'
;MAKKIIIVFVIVLVIAGAIVFGVAWNFSNQLISPQPYTCNNEHFIYCGGASELGIPFEDVSFTNNENLTLKGWFFPAKTKTAIIMVHGITADRKEGLRWVKAQHTAGYNLLLFDLRNHGESDKSISGMGLKEKEDVVAAVNFLVSQKGIKAIGVFGVSMGASTAIQAMAKDKRIKAGVFEAGFANLGDLLAEIAKRDFGLPRFPMIDAVMVVYSMRGGFDAGTINPEDYIGKISSRPVFIIHCDNDDYIAYKHGIRLFKAAHEPKMMWTAHCNKHARVWQSNPKEAEKKVVEFFKRYVQ
;
A
#
# COMPACT_ATOMS: atom_id res chain seq x y z
N MET A 1 -30.64 -47.91 4.32
CA MET A 1 -30.59 -46.66 5.13
C MET A 1 -29.25 -45.98 5.06
N ALA A 2 -28.14 -46.67 5.32
CA ALA A 2 -26.77 -46.07 5.31
C ALA A 2 -26.38 -45.40 3.97
N LYS A 3 -26.63 -46.00 2.79
CA LYS A 3 -26.34 -45.40 1.48
C LYS A 3 -27.05 -44.03 1.27
N LYS A 4 -28.32 -43.90 1.69
CA LYS A 4 -29.05 -42.63 1.57
C LYS A 4 -28.49 -41.56 2.48
N ILE A 5 -28.05 -41.93 3.70
CA ILE A 5 -27.40 -40.99 4.64
C ILE A 5 -26.07 -40.48 4.07
N ILE A 6 -25.26 -41.41 3.50
CA ILE A 6 -23.97 -41.04 2.88
C ILE A 6 -24.20 -40.09 1.69
N ILE A 7 -25.18 -40.35 0.84
CA ILE A 7 -25.50 -39.48 -0.31
C ILE A 7 -25.93 -38.11 0.16
N VAL A 8 -26.80 -38.00 1.16
CA VAL A 8 -27.24 -36.73 1.72
C VAL A 8 -26.03 -35.96 2.32
N PHE A 9 -25.18 -36.66 3.06
CA PHE A 9 -23.97 -36.03 3.65
C PHE A 9 -23.02 -35.49 2.58
N VAL A 10 -22.79 -36.26 1.50
CA VAL A 10 -21.96 -35.82 0.36
C VAL A 10 -22.58 -34.60 -0.32
N ILE A 11 -23.90 -34.59 -0.55
CA ILE A 11 -24.60 -33.45 -1.15
C ILE A 11 -24.44 -32.23 -0.29
N VAL A 12 -24.58 -32.31 1.04
CA VAL A 12 -24.41 -31.19 1.98
C VAL A 12 -22.99 -30.67 1.92
N LEU A 13 -21.98 -31.53 1.88
CA LEU A 13 -20.58 -31.10 1.76
C LEU A 13 -20.31 -30.39 0.43
N VAL A 14 -20.87 -30.88 -0.67
CA VAL A 14 -20.72 -30.22 -1.99
C VAL A 14 -21.37 -28.86 -2.00
N ILE A 15 -22.57 -28.73 -1.44
CA ILE A 15 -23.26 -27.42 -1.35
C ILE A 15 -22.47 -26.45 -0.46
N ALA A 16 -22.00 -26.91 0.70
CA ALA A 16 -21.18 -26.09 1.59
C ALA A 16 -19.88 -25.63 0.90
N GLY A 17 -19.20 -26.53 0.18
CA GLY A 17 -18.01 -26.20 -0.61
C GLY A 17 -18.30 -25.18 -1.71
N ALA A 18 -19.42 -25.32 -2.42
CA ALA A 18 -19.84 -24.38 -3.45
C ALA A 18 -20.13 -22.97 -2.87
N ILE A 19 -20.76 -22.90 -1.70
CA ILE A 19 -21.01 -21.64 -1.00
C ILE A 19 -19.68 -20.97 -0.60
N VAL A 20 -18.77 -21.72 0.03
CA VAL A 20 -17.44 -21.19 0.42
C VAL A 20 -16.68 -20.69 -0.81
N PHE A 21 -16.69 -21.46 -1.91
CA PHE A 21 -16.05 -21.04 -3.15
C PHE A 21 -16.68 -19.77 -3.75
N GLY A 22 -18.00 -19.68 -3.80
CA GLY A 22 -18.70 -18.50 -4.30
C GLY A 22 -18.39 -17.23 -3.49
N VAL A 23 -18.35 -17.34 -2.17
CA VAL A 23 -17.93 -16.25 -1.28
C VAL A 23 -16.47 -15.90 -1.51
N ALA A 24 -15.57 -16.89 -1.56
CA ALA A 24 -14.16 -16.69 -1.81
C ALA A 24 -13.89 -16.01 -3.17
N TRP A 25 -14.63 -16.41 -4.20
CA TRP A 25 -14.58 -15.79 -5.52
C TRP A 25 -14.98 -14.32 -5.48
N ASN A 26 -16.07 -13.99 -4.78
CA ASN A 26 -16.55 -12.61 -4.64
C ASN A 26 -15.53 -11.73 -3.90
N PHE A 27 -15.01 -12.18 -2.76
CA PHE A 27 -13.97 -11.43 -2.02
C PHE A 27 -12.69 -11.30 -2.83
N SER A 28 -12.27 -12.32 -3.56
CA SER A 28 -11.09 -12.21 -4.42
C SER A 28 -11.27 -11.20 -5.56
N ASN A 29 -12.50 -10.94 -6.03
CA ASN A 29 -12.76 -9.86 -6.99
C ASN A 29 -12.37 -8.49 -6.43
N GLN A 30 -12.71 -8.22 -5.15
CA GLN A 30 -12.40 -6.95 -4.50
C GLN A 30 -10.88 -6.73 -4.35
N LEU A 31 -10.11 -7.82 -4.18
CA LEU A 31 -8.66 -7.76 -4.11
C LEU A 31 -8.03 -7.59 -5.50
N ILE A 32 -8.49 -8.34 -6.50
CA ILE A 32 -7.96 -8.33 -7.86
C ILE A 32 -8.27 -7.04 -8.60
N SER A 33 -9.48 -6.51 -8.40
CA SER A 33 -9.98 -5.31 -9.08
C SER A 33 -10.69 -4.41 -8.09
N PRO A 34 -9.93 -3.73 -7.22
CA PRO A 34 -10.51 -2.83 -6.23
C PRO A 34 -11.27 -1.70 -6.92
N GLN A 35 -12.47 -1.41 -6.41
CA GLN A 35 -13.25 -0.29 -6.93
C GLN A 35 -12.69 1.03 -6.40
N PRO A 36 -12.56 2.06 -7.25
CA PRO A 36 -12.04 3.35 -6.84
C PRO A 36 -12.92 3.97 -5.76
N TYR A 37 -12.29 4.52 -4.74
CA TYR A 37 -12.99 5.30 -3.74
C TYR A 37 -13.35 6.68 -4.33
N THR A 38 -14.58 7.10 -4.14
CA THR A 38 -14.99 8.45 -4.55
C THR A 38 -14.24 9.48 -3.71
N CYS A 39 -13.50 10.36 -4.37
CA CYS A 39 -12.74 11.38 -3.67
C CYS A 39 -13.66 12.25 -2.82
N ASN A 40 -13.29 12.43 -1.56
CA ASN A 40 -13.89 13.41 -0.66
C ASN A 40 -12.79 14.17 0.08
N ASN A 41 -13.11 15.41 0.45
CA ASN A 41 -12.16 16.30 1.09
C ASN A 41 -11.79 15.92 2.53
N GLU A 42 -12.47 14.94 3.10
CA GLU A 42 -12.09 14.41 4.42
C GLU A 42 -10.90 13.46 4.33
N HIS A 43 -10.84 12.65 3.26
CA HIS A 43 -9.77 11.66 3.10
C HIS A 43 -8.63 12.18 2.22
N PHE A 44 -8.93 12.65 1.02
CA PHE A 44 -7.91 13.04 0.05
C PHE A 44 -7.42 14.47 0.22
N ILE A 45 -8.23 15.38 0.77
CA ILE A 45 -8.00 16.82 0.93
C ILE A 45 -8.10 17.58 -0.39
N TYR A 46 -7.45 17.07 -1.46
CA TYR A 46 -7.37 17.71 -2.78
C TYR A 46 -8.00 16.81 -3.85
N CYS A 47 -9.30 17.00 -4.08
CA CYS A 47 -10.04 16.19 -5.07
C CYS A 47 -9.94 16.71 -6.51
N GLY A 48 -9.66 17.99 -6.72
CA GLY A 48 -9.43 18.58 -8.04
C GLY A 48 -8.04 18.28 -8.62
N GLY A 49 -7.16 17.65 -7.85
CA GLY A 49 -5.86 17.19 -8.32
C GLY A 49 -4.70 18.14 -8.04
N ALA A 50 -3.58 17.91 -8.73
CA ALA A 50 -2.30 18.58 -8.47
C ALA A 50 -2.35 20.10 -8.61
N SER A 51 -3.19 20.64 -9.49
CA SER A 51 -3.34 22.07 -9.74
C SER A 51 -3.83 22.85 -8.52
N GLU A 52 -4.57 22.22 -7.61
CA GLU A 52 -5.04 22.88 -6.38
C GLU A 52 -3.92 23.33 -5.45
N LEU A 53 -2.72 22.74 -5.59
CA LEU A 53 -1.57 23.10 -4.75
C LEU A 53 -0.89 24.40 -5.15
N GLY A 54 -1.10 24.88 -6.41
CA GLY A 54 -0.38 26.03 -6.94
C GLY A 54 1.15 25.83 -7.07
N ILE A 55 1.61 24.59 -7.04
CA ILE A 55 3.01 24.19 -7.22
C ILE A 55 3.18 23.65 -8.64
N PRO A 56 4.18 24.09 -9.41
CA PRO A 56 4.44 23.55 -10.75
C PRO A 56 4.64 22.03 -10.73
N PHE A 57 4.02 21.35 -11.68
CA PHE A 57 4.15 19.90 -11.85
C PHE A 57 4.13 19.52 -13.32
N GLU A 58 4.56 18.31 -13.59
CA GLU A 58 4.53 17.68 -14.93
C GLU A 58 3.67 16.43 -14.88
N ASP A 59 2.77 16.24 -15.85
CA ASP A 59 2.18 14.95 -16.11
C ASP A 59 3.24 14.01 -16.68
N VAL A 60 3.40 12.86 -16.09
CA VAL A 60 4.42 11.89 -16.49
C VAL A 60 3.82 10.52 -16.74
N SER A 61 4.52 9.78 -17.62
CA SER A 61 4.15 8.42 -17.97
C SER A 61 5.43 7.59 -18.10
N PHE A 62 5.41 6.39 -17.52
CA PHE A 62 6.52 5.43 -17.62
C PHE A 62 5.97 4.00 -17.58
N THR A 63 6.78 3.03 -18.03
CA THR A 63 6.37 1.63 -18.10
C THR A 63 7.09 0.78 -17.06
N ASN A 64 6.38 -0.23 -16.54
CA ASN A 64 6.97 -1.23 -15.69
C ASN A 64 7.51 -2.43 -16.50
N ASN A 65 8.04 -3.45 -15.82
CA ASN A 65 8.60 -4.65 -16.45
C ASN A 65 7.57 -5.58 -17.11
N GLU A 66 6.28 -5.34 -16.88
CA GLU A 66 5.17 -6.05 -17.55
C GLU A 66 4.59 -5.23 -18.72
N ASN A 67 5.28 -4.14 -19.14
CA ASN A 67 4.87 -3.18 -20.17
C ASN A 67 3.56 -2.43 -19.85
N LEU A 68 3.16 -2.36 -18.59
CA LEU A 68 2.03 -1.55 -18.16
C LEU A 68 2.46 -0.08 -18.10
N THR A 69 1.65 0.79 -18.68
CA THR A 69 1.83 2.25 -18.62
C THR A 69 1.32 2.75 -17.27
N LEU A 70 2.19 3.42 -16.53
CA LEU A 70 1.87 4.07 -15.28
C LEU A 70 1.82 5.58 -15.47
N LYS A 71 0.80 6.21 -14.90
CA LYS A 71 0.53 7.65 -14.98
C LYS A 71 0.82 8.32 -13.65
N GLY A 72 1.37 9.53 -13.69
CA GLY A 72 1.72 10.22 -12.45
C GLY A 72 1.90 11.72 -12.61
N TRP A 73 2.18 12.38 -11.51
CA TRP A 73 2.59 13.77 -11.40
C TRP A 73 3.99 13.87 -10.81
N PHE A 74 4.85 14.59 -11.48
CA PHE A 74 6.18 14.91 -11.01
C PHE A 74 6.26 16.38 -10.62
N PHE A 75 6.58 16.65 -9.36
CA PHE A 75 6.79 18.01 -8.82
C PHE A 75 8.29 18.28 -8.76
N PRO A 76 8.86 19.05 -9.69
CA PRO A 76 10.28 19.29 -9.75
C PRO A 76 10.75 20.22 -8.63
N ALA A 77 11.93 19.94 -8.07
CA ALA A 77 12.69 20.81 -7.17
C ALA A 77 14.13 20.95 -7.67
N LYS A 78 14.89 21.89 -7.10
CA LYS A 78 16.28 22.19 -7.54
C LYS A 78 17.33 21.17 -7.05
N THR A 79 16.91 20.06 -6.44
CA THR A 79 17.80 19.04 -5.86
C THR A 79 17.86 17.77 -6.73
N LYS A 80 18.72 16.83 -6.37
CA LYS A 80 18.79 15.50 -6.96
C LYS A 80 18.22 14.42 -6.03
N THR A 81 17.36 14.83 -5.12
CA THR A 81 16.67 13.96 -4.17
C THR A 81 15.17 13.93 -4.47
N ALA A 82 14.53 12.78 -4.37
CA ALA A 82 13.10 12.63 -4.62
C ALA A 82 12.44 11.70 -3.61
N ILE A 83 11.14 11.93 -3.37
CA ILE A 83 10.27 11.03 -2.63
C ILE A 83 9.21 10.49 -3.57
N ILE A 84 9.07 9.16 -3.60
CA ILE A 84 7.99 8.46 -4.29
C ILE A 84 6.83 8.30 -3.31
N MET A 85 5.63 8.74 -3.69
CA MET A 85 4.40 8.60 -2.90
C MET A 85 3.58 7.44 -3.46
N VAL A 86 3.26 6.45 -2.61
CA VAL A 86 2.56 5.22 -2.99
C VAL A 86 1.23 5.15 -2.25
N HIS A 87 0.14 5.23 -2.99
CA HIS A 87 -1.22 5.28 -2.47
C HIS A 87 -1.77 3.92 -2.00
N GLY A 88 -2.85 3.94 -1.22
CA GLY A 88 -3.56 2.75 -0.73
C GLY A 88 -4.42 2.06 -1.79
N ILE A 89 -5.01 0.91 -1.41
CA ILE A 89 -6.02 0.23 -2.22
C ILE A 89 -7.24 1.15 -2.41
N THR A 90 -7.91 1.13 -3.51
CA THR A 90 -9.05 2.00 -3.84
C THR A 90 -8.74 3.49 -4.01
N ALA A 91 -7.54 3.94 -3.63
CA ALA A 91 -7.07 5.31 -3.83
C ALA A 91 -6.38 5.48 -5.20
N ASP A 92 -5.93 6.68 -5.48
CA ASP A 92 -5.10 7.05 -6.61
C ASP A 92 -3.98 8.03 -6.15
N ARG A 93 -3.19 8.55 -7.09
CA ARG A 93 -2.10 9.50 -6.82
C ARG A 93 -2.52 10.74 -6.03
N LYS A 94 -3.82 11.11 -6.01
CA LYS A 94 -4.33 12.26 -5.23
C LYS A 94 -4.14 12.07 -3.72
N GLU A 95 -4.10 10.83 -3.23
CA GLU A 95 -3.90 10.56 -1.81
C GLU A 95 -2.60 11.17 -1.28
N GLY A 96 -1.56 11.22 -2.09
CA GLY A 96 -0.27 11.82 -1.74
C GLY A 96 -0.25 13.34 -1.69
N LEU A 97 -1.21 14.03 -2.32
CA LEU A 97 -1.19 15.50 -2.48
C LEU A 97 -1.10 16.25 -1.15
N ARG A 98 -1.70 15.73 -0.08
CA ARG A 98 -1.64 16.31 1.26
C ARG A 98 -0.21 16.48 1.80
N TRP A 99 0.74 15.68 1.32
CA TRP A 99 2.13 15.71 1.73
C TRP A 99 3.03 16.58 0.85
N VAL A 100 2.56 16.95 -0.36
CA VAL A 100 3.40 17.60 -1.38
C VAL A 100 3.96 18.92 -0.89
N LYS A 101 3.12 19.81 -0.33
CA LYS A 101 3.55 21.16 0.05
C LYS A 101 4.71 21.15 1.03
N ALA A 102 4.63 20.33 2.07
CA ALA A 102 5.67 20.24 3.09
C ALA A 102 6.98 19.67 2.53
N GLN A 103 6.90 18.58 1.77
CA GLN A 103 8.07 17.90 1.21
C GLN A 103 8.73 18.74 0.10
N HIS A 104 7.94 19.37 -0.77
CA HIS A 104 8.45 20.24 -1.82
C HIS A 104 9.14 21.49 -1.24
N THR A 105 8.55 22.12 -0.20
CA THR A 105 9.17 23.23 0.54
C THR A 105 10.48 22.79 1.20
N ALA A 106 10.60 21.53 1.60
CA ALA A 106 11.82 20.95 2.13
C ALA A 106 12.90 20.67 1.07
N GLY A 107 12.58 20.87 -0.23
CA GLY A 107 13.51 20.76 -1.35
C GLY A 107 13.47 19.42 -2.09
N TYR A 108 12.49 18.54 -1.82
CA TYR A 108 12.37 17.25 -2.51
C TYR A 108 11.58 17.39 -3.83
N ASN A 109 12.08 16.73 -4.88
CA ASN A 109 11.25 16.36 -6.01
C ASN A 109 10.25 15.30 -5.53
N LEU A 110 9.02 15.32 -6.06
CA LEU A 110 8.01 14.35 -5.66
C LEU A 110 7.46 13.65 -6.88
N LEU A 111 7.30 12.34 -6.80
CA LEU A 111 6.61 11.54 -7.78
C LEU A 111 5.40 10.87 -7.13
N LEU A 112 4.21 11.32 -7.53
CA LEU A 112 2.93 10.72 -7.19
C LEU A 112 2.44 10.00 -8.43
N PHE A 113 2.15 8.71 -8.35
CA PHE A 113 1.71 7.95 -9.52
C PHE A 113 0.64 6.94 -9.14
N ASP A 114 -0.17 6.57 -10.11
CA ASP A 114 -1.16 5.52 -9.94
C ASP A 114 -0.49 4.16 -10.10
N LEU A 115 -0.65 3.30 -9.13
CA LEU A 115 -0.27 1.90 -9.23
C LEU A 115 -1.10 1.22 -10.33
N ARG A 116 -0.62 0.07 -10.84
CA ARG A 116 -1.40 -0.76 -11.77
C ARG A 116 -2.84 -0.91 -11.30
N ASN A 117 -3.77 -0.95 -12.23
CA ASN A 117 -5.20 -1.13 -11.96
C ASN A 117 -5.88 0.01 -11.19
N HIS A 118 -5.18 1.09 -10.89
CA HIS A 118 -5.71 2.28 -10.20
C HIS A 118 -5.64 3.51 -11.10
N GLY A 119 -6.46 4.52 -10.80
CA GLY A 119 -6.47 5.81 -11.46
C GLY A 119 -6.46 5.72 -12.98
N GLU A 120 -5.48 6.40 -13.59
CA GLU A 120 -5.27 6.45 -15.05
C GLU A 120 -4.20 5.47 -15.56
N SER A 121 -3.58 4.68 -14.69
CA SER A 121 -2.64 3.63 -15.07
C SER A 121 -3.34 2.43 -15.70
N ASP A 122 -2.59 1.64 -16.48
CA ASP A 122 -3.12 0.48 -17.19
C ASP A 122 -3.78 -0.52 -16.24
N LYS A 123 -4.86 -1.11 -16.71
CA LYS A 123 -5.60 -2.13 -15.97
C LYS A 123 -4.85 -3.46 -15.96
N SER A 124 -4.80 -4.07 -14.80
CA SER A 124 -4.13 -5.35 -14.56
C SER A 124 -4.72 -6.00 -13.30
N ILE A 125 -4.07 -7.03 -12.80
CA ILE A 125 -4.42 -7.67 -11.54
C ILE A 125 -3.70 -6.98 -10.40
N SER A 126 -4.45 -6.52 -9.38
CA SER A 126 -3.86 -6.06 -8.13
C SER A 126 -3.36 -7.24 -7.30
N GLY A 127 -2.14 -7.10 -6.77
CA GLY A 127 -1.44 -8.11 -5.98
C GLY A 127 -1.22 -7.71 -4.53
N MET A 128 -1.95 -6.73 -4.00
CA MET A 128 -1.86 -6.24 -2.61
C MET A 128 -0.41 -5.92 -2.17
N GLY A 129 0.36 -5.33 -3.08
CA GLY A 129 1.76 -4.97 -2.91
C GLY A 129 2.74 -5.95 -3.59
N LEU A 130 2.37 -7.20 -3.82
CA LEU A 130 3.26 -8.20 -4.41
C LEU A 130 3.61 -7.89 -5.88
N LYS A 131 2.62 -7.48 -6.66
CA LYS A 131 2.82 -7.03 -8.05
C LYS A 131 3.18 -5.55 -8.12
N GLU A 132 2.54 -4.72 -7.32
CA GLU A 132 2.72 -3.27 -7.28
C GLU A 132 4.13 -2.84 -6.87
N LYS A 133 4.91 -3.66 -6.18
CA LYS A 133 6.33 -3.37 -5.93
C LYS A 133 7.14 -3.16 -7.21
N GLU A 134 6.74 -3.82 -8.32
CA GLU A 134 7.39 -3.64 -9.62
C GLU A 134 7.07 -2.25 -10.21
N ASP A 135 5.89 -1.71 -9.92
CA ASP A 135 5.51 -0.36 -10.32
C ASP A 135 6.35 0.69 -9.58
N VAL A 136 6.61 0.46 -8.29
CA VAL A 136 7.52 1.32 -7.50
C VAL A 136 8.95 1.22 -8.03
N VAL A 137 9.43 0.03 -8.41
CA VAL A 137 10.76 -0.14 -9.05
C VAL A 137 10.81 0.60 -10.40
N ALA A 138 9.73 0.57 -11.18
CA ALA A 138 9.63 1.34 -12.42
C ALA A 138 9.67 2.86 -12.16
N ALA A 139 9.02 3.34 -11.10
CA ALA A 139 9.10 4.72 -10.65
C ALA A 139 10.54 5.12 -10.26
N VAL A 140 11.28 4.24 -9.58
CA VAL A 140 12.71 4.44 -9.31
C VAL A 140 13.52 4.53 -10.60
N ASN A 141 13.29 3.64 -11.58
CA ASN A 141 13.96 3.66 -12.88
C ASN A 141 13.70 4.99 -13.60
N PHE A 142 12.43 5.43 -13.65
CA PHE A 142 12.04 6.70 -14.25
C PHE A 142 12.78 7.89 -13.60
N LEU A 143 12.78 7.97 -12.28
CA LEU A 143 13.46 9.05 -11.55
C LEU A 143 14.96 9.09 -11.82
N VAL A 144 15.62 7.94 -11.82
CA VAL A 144 17.07 7.87 -12.07
C VAL A 144 17.40 8.19 -13.51
N SER A 145 16.73 7.55 -14.48
CA SER A 145 17.10 7.63 -15.90
C SER A 145 16.62 8.90 -16.58
N GLN A 146 15.40 9.37 -16.27
CA GLN A 146 14.79 10.51 -16.98
C GLN A 146 14.84 11.83 -16.20
N LYS A 147 14.90 11.78 -14.86
CA LYS A 147 14.98 12.98 -14.00
C LYS A 147 16.36 13.19 -13.37
N GLY A 148 17.28 12.23 -13.52
CA GLY A 148 18.64 12.32 -13.00
C GLY A 148 18.71 12.39 -11.48
N ILE A 149 17.74 11.78 -10.79
CA ILE A 149 17.68 11.71 -9.33
C ILE A 149 18.75 10.74 -8.82
N LYS A 150 19.42 11.10 -7.72
CA LYS A 150 20.52 10.33 -7.12
C LYS A 150 20.16 9.67 -5.79
N ALA A 151 19.25 10.28 -5.02
CA ALA A 151 18.79 9.73 -3.76
C ALA A 151 17.26 9.70 -3.72
N ILE A 152 16.70 8.56 -3.35
CA ILE A 152 15.25 8.31 -3.40
C ILE A 152 14.78 7.83 -2.03
N GLY A 153 13.75 8.48 -1.51
CA GLY A 153 12.91 8.00 -0.43
C GLY A 153 11.59 7.48 -0.96
N VAL A 154 10.91 6.67 -0.17
CA VAL A 154 9.56 6.20 -0.46
C VAL A 154 8.63 6.50 0.72
N PHE A 155 7.42 6.95 0.42
CA PHE A 155 6.33 7.12 1.39
C PHE A 155 5.13 6.32 0.91
N GLY A 156 4.67 5.37 1.70
CA GLY A 156 3.51 4.56 1.37
C GLY A 156 2.40 4.66 2.41
N VAL A 157 1.15 4.59 1.96
CA VAL A 157 -0.05 4.62 2.80
C VAL A 157 -0.82 3.31 2.64
N SER A 158 -1.21 2.64 3.73
CA SER A 158 -2.06 1.44 3.71
C SER A 158 -1.44 0.31 2.85
N MET A 159 -2.14 -0.17 1.81
CA MET A 159 -1.57 -1.08 0.81
C MET A 159 -0.28 -0.51 0.21
N GLY A 160 -0.22 0.80 -0.02
CA GLY A 160 0.98 1.49 -0.51
C GLY A 160 2.17 1.39 0.45
N ALA A 161 1.94 1.39 1.77
CA ALA A 161 2.99 1.14 2.76
C ALA A 161 3.55 -0.28 2.64
N SER A 162 2.67 -1.26 2.53
CA SER A 162 3.04 -2.67 2.34
C SER A 162 3.75 -2.90 1.00
N THR A 163 3.32 -2.19 -0.05
CA THR A 163 3.98 -2.16 -1.37
C THR A 163 5.38 -1.55 -1.27
N ALA A 164 5.50 -0.39 -0.63
CA ALA A 164 6.75 0.32 -0.49
C ALA A 164 7.79 -0.47 0.33
N ILE A 165 7.37 -1.18 1.38
CA ILE A 165 8.23 -2.11 2.14
C ILE A 165 8.82 -3.17 1.21
N GLN A 166 7.98 -3.84 0.41
CA GLN A 166 8.41 -4.88 -0.51
C GLN A 166 9.34 -4.34 -1.62
N ALA A 167 9.01 -3.15 -2.16
CA ALA A 167 9.84 -2.48 -3.16
C ALA A 167 11.20 -2.08 -2.59
N MET A 168 11.22 -1.49 -1.37
CA MET A 168 12.46 -1.10 -0.71
C MET A 168 13.33 -2.32 -0.36
N ALA A 169 12.73 -3.46 0.01
CA ALA A 169 13.48 -4.70 0.21
C ALA A 169 14.13 -5.20 -1.09
N LYS A 170 13.47 -5.02 -2.23
CA LYS A 170 13.94 -5.43 -3.56
C LYS A 170 14.96 -4.47 -4.15
N ASP A 171 14.73 -3.15 -4.07
CA ASP A 171 15.55 -2.13 -4.72
C ASP A 171 16.38 -1.32 -3.71
N LYS A 172 17.70 -1.52 -3.75
CA LYS A 172 18.65 -0.86 -2.84
C LYS A 172 18.86 0.63 -3.13
N ARG A 173 18.34 1.15 -4.25
CA ARG A 173 18.40 2.58 -4.60
C ARG A 173 17.44 3.40 -3.74
N ILE A 174 16.40 2.79 -3.16
CA ILE A 174 15.52 3.43 -2.18
C ILE A 174 16.27 3.50 -0.85
N LYS A 175 16.61 4.72 -0.41
CA LYS A 175 17.51 4.96 0.73
C LYS A 175 16.80 4.96 2.07
N ALA A 176 15.55 5.43 2.13
CA ALA A 176 14.74 5.48 3.36
C ALA A 176 13.25 5.31 3.03
N GLY A 177 12.47 4.81 3.98
CA GLY A 177 11.03 4.60 3.80
C GLY A 177 10.19 5.08 4.98
N VAL A 178 9.06 5.72 4.67
CA VAL A 178 7.98 6.06 5.62
C VAL A 178 6.77 5.19 5.27
N PHE A 179 6.20 4.52 6.27
CA PHE A 179 5.12 3.54 6.10
C PHE A 179 3.96 3.86 7.04
N GLU A 180 2.92 4.52 6.50
CA GLU A 180 1.72 4.90 7.24
C GLU A 180 0.66 3.80 7.13
N ALA A 181 0.15 3.31 8.27
CA ALA A 181 -0.99 2.40 8.37
C ALA A 181 -0.87 1.11 7.52
N GLY A 182 0.35 0.56 7.38
CA GLY A 182 0.59 -0.68 6.64
C GLY A 182 0.16 -1.93 7.41
N PHE A 183 -0.27 -2.96 6.68
CA PHE A 183 -0.49 -4.28 7.27
C PHE A 183 0.80 -5.11 7.32
N ALA A 184 0.90 -6.01 8.29
CA ALA A 184 2.05 -6.89 8.46
C ALA A 184 1.92 -8.19 7.65
N ASN A 185 0.69 -8.74 7.57
CA ASN A 185 0.36 -9.99 6.90
C ASN A 185 -1.04 -9.90 6.28
N LEU A 186 -1.18 -10.27 5.01
CA LEU A 186 -2.47 -10.15 4.31
C LEU A 186 -3.52 -11.11 4.86
N GLY A 187 -3.16 -12.37 5.09
CA GLY A 187 -4.12 -13.37 5.60
C GLY A 187 -4.69 -12.99 6.96
N ASP A 188 -3.84 -12.41 7.85
CA ASP A 188 -4.29 -11.94 9.15
C ASP A 188 -5.21 -10.71 9.02
N LEU A 189 -4.85 -9.75 8.17
CA LEU A 189 -5.69 -8.59 7.88
C LEU A 189 -7.08 -9.02 7.38
N LEU A 190 -7.13 -9.91 6.39
CA LEU A 190 -8.41 -10.40 5.84
C LEU A 190 -9.23 -11.15 6.88
N ALA A 191 -8.59 -11.93 7.76
CA ALA A 191 -9.26 -12.63 8.85
C ALA A 191 -9.85 -11.67 9.89
N GLU A 192 -9.15 -10.57 10.18
CA GLU A 192 -9.63 -9.53 11.08
C GLU A 192 -10.82 -8.77 10.52
N ILE A 193 -10.75 -8.37 9.25
CA ILE A 193 -11.85 -7.72 8.53
C ILE A 193 -13.07 -8.66 8.46
N ALA A 194 -12.88 -9.91 8.07
CA ALA A 194 -13.96 -10.89 7.96
C ALA A 194 -14.65 -11.14 9.30
N LYS A 195 -13.90 -11.22 10.39
CA LYS A 195 -14.44 -11.38 11.73
C LYS A 195 -15.20 -10.14 12.20
N ARG A 196 -14.63 -8.93 11.96
CA ARG A 196 -15.21 -7.65 12.39
C ARG A 196 -16.51 -7.34 11.65
N ASP A 197 -16.50 -7.47 10.31
CA ASP A 197 -17.58 -6.95 9.46
C ASP A 197 -18.69 -7.99 9.18
N PHE A 198 -18.32 -9.28 9.20
CA PHE A 198 -19.22 -10.38 8.80
C PHE A 198 -19.35 -11.48 9.86
N GLY A 199 -18.60 -11.42 10.97
CA GLY A 199 -18.57 -12.49 11.97
C GLY A 199 -17.98 -13.82 11.47
N LEU A 200 -17.29 -13.81 10.31
CA LEU A 200 -16.77 -15.01 9.66
C LEU A 200 -15.47 -15.49 10.29
N PRO A 201 -15.28 -16.81 10.48
CA PRO A 201 -14.04 -17.37 10.99
C PRO A 201 -12.96 -17.37 9.89
N ARG A 202 -11.69 -17.43 10.32
CA ARG A 202 -10.56 -17.57 9.38
C ARG A 202 -10.71 -18.84 8.53
N PHE A 203 -10.78 -19.99 9.18
CA PHE A 203 -10.99 -21.28 8.51
C PHE A 203 -12.49 -21.63 8.44
N PRO A 204 -12.99 -22.10 7.31
CA PRO A 204 -12.29 -22.30 6.01
C PRO A 204 -12.31 -21.04 5.11
N MET A 205 -12.99 -19.95 5.53
CA MET A 205 -13.39 -18.88 4.63
C MET A 205 -12.20 -18.10 4.08
N ILE A 206 -11.33 -17.58 4.95
CA ILE A 206 -10.20 -16.73 4.52
C ILE A 206 -9.14 -17.57 3.79
N ASP A 207 -8.92 -18.80 4.24
CA ASP A 207 -8.00 -19.70 3.56
C ASP A 207 -8.49 -20.01 2.13
N ALA A 208 -9.80 -20.17 1.93
CA ALA A 208 -10.39 -20.29 0.60
C ALA A 208 -10.23 -18.99 -0.23
N VAL A 209 -10.43 -17.82 0.36
CA VAL A 209 -10.18 -16.51 -0.31
C VAL A 209 -8.73 -16.43 -0.76
N MET A 210 -7.76 -16.76 0.09
CA MET A 210 -6.33 -16.73 -0.24
C MET A 210 -5.98 -17.69 -1.38
N VAL A 211 -6.54 -18.90 -1.36
CA VAL A 211 -6.35 -19.88 -2.44
C VAL A 211 -6.94 -19.37 -3.75
N VAL A 212 -8.20 -18.92 -3.76
CA VAL A 212 -8.86 -18.41 -4.96
C VAL A 212 -8.15 -17.17 -5.50
N TYR A 213 -7.71 -16.27 -4.62
CA TYR A 213 -6.95 -15.07 -4.98
C TYR A 213 -5.60 -15.44 -5.62
N SER A 214 -4.89 -16.42 -5.05
CA SER A 214 -3.65 -16.95 -5.61
C SER A 214 -3.84 -17.53 -7.01
N MET A 215 -4.84 -18.41 -7.17
CA MET A 215 -5.15 -19.04 -8.46
C MET A 215 -5.49 -18.02 -9.55
N ARG A 216 -6.33 -17.05 -9.23
CA ARG A 216 -6.76 -16.01 -10.17
C ARG A 216 -5.67 -14.99 -10.47
N GLY A 217 -4.85 -14.67 -9.48
CA GLY A 217 -3.75 -13.70 -9.58
C GLY A 217 -2.50 -14.26 -10.27
N GLY A 218 -2.35 -15.58 -10.34
CA GLY A 218 -1.15 -16.23 -10.85
C GLY A 218 0.07 -16.04 -9.93
N PHE A 219 -0.15 -15.94 -8.62
CA PHE A 219 0.90 -15.76 -7.60
C PHE A 219 0.47 -16.45 -6.29
N ASP A 220 1.40 -16.64 -5.37
CA ASP A 220 1.10 -17.14 -4.03
C ASP A 220 0.74 -15.97 -3.09
N ALA A 221 -0.54 -15.79 -2.78
CA ALA A 221 -1.02 -14.78 -1.86
C ALA A 221 -0.49 -14.98 -0.42
N GLY A 222 -0.13 -16.20 -0.05
CA GLY A 222 0.49 -16.52 1.24
C GLY A 222 1.85 -15.84 1.45
N THR A 223 2.47 -15.34 0.38
CA THR A 223 3.75 -14.60 0.43
C THR A 223 3.57 -13.10 0.64
N ILE A 224 2.34 -12.60 0.72
CA ILE A 224 2.06 -11.16 0.94
C ILE A 224 2.16 -10.86 2.44
N ASN A 225 3.39 -10.86 2.92
CA ASN A 225 3.75 -10.66 4.32
C ASN A 225 4.78 -9.54 4.44
N PRO A 226 4.39 -8.26 4.44
CA PRO A 226 5.33 -7.14 4.56
C PRO A 226 6.29 -7.26 5.74
N GLU A 227 5.89 -7.91 6.84
CA GLU A 227 6.78 -8.15 7.98
C GLU A 227 8.00 -9.03 7.66
N ASP A 228 7.88 -9.97 6.69
CA ASP A 228 9.00 -10.79 6.24
C ASP A 228 9.97 -10.03 5.32
N TYR A 229 9.50 -8.93 4.74
CA TYR A 229 10.29 -8.08 3.84
C TYR A 229 10.97 -6.94 4.58
N ILE A 230 10.33 -6.35 5.59
CA ILE A 230 10.86 -5.19 6.29
C ILE A 230 12.19 -5.51 6.99
N GLY A 231 12.36 -6.72 7.50
CA GLY A 231 13.63 -7.21 8.05
C GLY A 231 14.75 -7.32 7.02
N LYS A 232 14.42 -7.46 5.72
CA LYS A 232 15.40 -7.53 4.61
C LYS A 232 15.87 -6.14 4.16
N ILE A 233 15.26 -5.06 4.65
CA ILE A 233 15.66 -3.68 4.35
C ILE A 233 16.97 -3.28 5.06
N SER A 234 17.52 -4.10 5.90
CA SER A 234 18.68 -3.90 6.77
C SER A 234 19.60 -2.72 6.42
N SER A 235 20.01 -1.97 7.44
CA SER A 235 20.82 -0.75 7.41
C SER A 235 20.20 0.48 6.70
N ARG A 236 19.02 0.36 6.09
CA ARG A 236 18.32 1.53 5.53
C ARG A 236 17.16 1.95 6.45
N PRO A 237 17.10 3.26 6.78
CA PRO A 237 16.14 3.77 7.75
C PRO A 237 14.68 3.53 7.35
N VAL A 238 13.88 3.12 8.32
CA VAL A 238 12.43 2.95 8.19
C VAL A 238 11.69 3.74 9.28
N PHE A 239 10.59 4.37 8.92
CA PHE A 239 9.74 5.09 9.84
C PHE A 239 8.30 4.58 9.71
N ILE A 240 7.81 3.91 10.74
CA ILE A 240 6.46 3.37 10.79
C ILE A 240 5.56 4.36 11.51
N ILE A 241 4.44 4.70 10.89
CA ILE A 241 3.44 5.62 11.44
C ILE A 241 2.10 4.87 11.48
N HIS A 242 1.43 4.88 12.64
CA HIS A 242 0.15 4.20 12.77
C HIS A 242 -0.76 4.92 13.77
N CYS A 243 -2.05 5.02 13.46
CA CYS A 243 -3.05 5.49 14.42
C CYS A 243 -3.26 4.45 15.52
N ASP A 244 -3.35 4.88 16.76
CA ASP A 244 -3.61 3.98 17.90
C ASP A 244 -5.00 3.34 17.84
N ASN A 245 -6.00 4.05 17.27
CA ASN A 245 -7.36 3.58 17.07
C ASN A 245 -7.71 3.47 15.57
N ASP A 246 -6.80 2.91 14.75
CA ASP A 246 -7.10 2.63 13.35
C ASP A 246 -8.26 1.64 13.24
N ASP A 247 -9.34 2.06 12.60
CA ASP A 247 -10.61 1.32 12.48
C ASP A 247 -10.62 0.29 11.35
N TYR A 248 -9.55 0.23 10.53
CA TYR A 248 -9.47 -0.69 9.40
C TYR A 248 -8.29 -1.65 9.50
N ILE A 249 -7.06 -1.16 9.69
CA ILE A 249 -5.86 -1.97 9.93
C ILE A 249 -5.43 -1.76 11.38
N ALA A 250 -5.69 -2.75 12.23
CA ALA A 250 -5.43 -2.64 13.67
C ALA A 250 -3.99 -2.25 13.98
N TYR A 251 -3.79 -1.37 14.95
CA TYR A 251 -2.48 -0.85 15.40
C TYR A 251 -1.41 -1.94 15.62
N LYS A 252 -1.82 -3.14 16.02
CA LYS A 252 -0.92 -4.28 16.19
C LYS A 252 -0.12 -4.64 14.94
N HIS A 253 -0.63 -4.34 13.72
CA HIS A 253 0.13 -4.53 12.48
C HIS A 253 1.34 -3.60 12.42
N GLY A 254 1.18 -2.32 12.81
CA GLY A 254 2.29 -1.38 12.94
C GLY A 254 3.34 -1.85 13.96
N ILE A 255 2.91 -2.39 15.10
CA ILE A 255 3.80 -2.98 16.11
C ILE A 255 4.58 -4.19 15.54
N ARG A 256 3.91 -5.06 14.78
CA ARG A 256 4.57 -6.22 14.14
C ARG A 256 5.62 -5.78 13.16
N LEU A 257 5.29 -4.83 12.27
CA LEU A 257 6.25 -4.25 11.32
C LEU A 257 7.46 -3.62 12.03
N PHE A 258 7.21 -2.86 13.11
CA PHE A 258 8.30 -2.26 13.88
C PHE A 258 9.19 -3.31 14.56
N LYS A 259 8.62 -4.38 15.10
CA LYS A 259 9.38 -5.48 15.70
C LYS A 259 10.23 -6.21 14.66
N ALA A 260 9.71 -6.44 13.46
CA ALA A 260 10.40 -7.14 12.38
C ALA A 260 11.49 -6.29 11.70
N ALA A 261 11.38 -4.96 11.76
CA ALA A 261 12.38 -4.05 11.19
C ALA A 261 13.69 -4.07 11.98
N HIS A 262 14.83 -3.92 11.26
CA HIS A 262 16.15 -3.70 11.85
C HIS A 262 16.48 -2.20 11.96
N GLU A 263 17.48 -1.88 12.80
CA GLU A 263 17.97 -0.50 12.93
C GLU A 263 18.63 -0.01 11.62
N PRO A 264 18.51 1.30 11.30
CA PRO A 264 17.79 2.34 12.05
C PRO A 264 16.28 2.31 11.77
N LYS A 265 15.49 2.27 12.83
CA LYS A 265 14.03 2.27 12.74
C LYS A 265 13.40 3.29 13.68
N MET A 266 12.28 3.85 13.25
CA MET A 266 11.48 4.78 14.05
C MET A 266 10.01 4.34 14.03
N MET A 267 9.29 4.64 15.11
CA MET A 267 7.84 4.48 15.17
C MET A 267 7.19 5.71 15.76
N TRP A 268 6.10 6.13 15.15
CA TRP A 268 5.21 7.14 15.71
C TRP A 268 3.80 6.58 15.80
N THR A 269 3.32 6.44 17.03
CA THR A 269 1.93 6.16 17.35
C THR A 269 1.18 7.48 17.37
N ALA A 270 0.39 7.75 16.36
CA ALA A 270 -0.41 8.97 16.29
C ALA A 270 -1.78 8.74 16.94
N HIS A 271 -2.28 9.72 17.67
CA HIS A 271 -3.63 9.66 18.23
C HIS A 271 -4.66 10.06 17.18
N CYS A 272 -5.30 9.09 16.56
CA CYS A 272 -6.34 9.26 15.56
C CYS A 272 -7.28 8.05 15.50
N ASN A 273 -8.54 8.29 15.10
CA ASN A 273 -9.63 7.32 15.24
C ASN A 273 -10.07 6.66 13.92
N LYS A 274 -9.33 6.90 12.82
CA LYS A 274 -9.65 6.33 11.51
C LYS A 274 -8.39 5.94 10.76
N HIS A 275 -8.55 4.99 9.85
CA HIS A 275 -7.47 4.49 9.00
C HIS A 275 -6.78 5.59 8.18
N ALA A 276 -5.45 5.62 8.22
CA ALA A 276 -4.59 6.53 7.45
C ALA A 276 -4.95 8.03 7.61
N ARG A 277 -5.27 8.48 8.84
CA ARG A 277 -5.68 9.85 9.16
C ARG A 277 -4.65 10.63 10.00
N VAL A 278 -3.41 10.19 9.96
CA VAL A 278 -2.35 10.83 10.75
C VAL A 278 -2.16 12.30 10.35
N TRP A 279 -2.14 12.58 9.04
CA TRP A 279 -2.01 13.95 8.56
C TRP A 279 -3.22 14.81 8.95
N GLN A 280 -4.45 14.30 8.76
CA GLN A 280 -5.67 15.05 9.07
C GLN A 280 -5.81 15.37 10.56
N SER A 281 -5.39 14.45 11.42
CA SER A 281 -5.46 14.63 12.87
C SER A 281 -4.41 15.60 13.41
N ASN A 282 -3.20 15.58 12.85
CA ASN A 282 -2.05 16.35 13.32
C ASN A 282 -1.16 16.85 12.18
N PRO A 283 -1.65 17.71 11.25
CA PRO A 283 -0.94 18.02 10.01
C PRO A 283 0.45 18.60 10.24
N LYS A 284 0.59 19.57 11.14
CA LYS A 284 1.89 20.22 11.43
C LYS A 284 2.92 19.24 12.00
N GLU A 285 2.49 18.39 12.93
CA GLU A 285 3.39 17.41 13.54
C GLU A 285 3.77 16.31 12.54
N ALA A 286 2.79 15.82 11.77
CA ALA A 286 3.01 14.82 10.75
C ALA A 286 3.99 15.30 9.68
N GLU A 287 3.77 16.48 9.11
CA GLU A 287 4.67 17.10 8.14
C GLU A 287 6.08 17.28 8.70
N LYS A 288 6.19 17.82 9.92
CA LYS A 288 7.48 18.02 10.58
C LYS A 288 8.26 16.71 10.74
N LYS A 289 7.64 15.68 11.32
CA LYS A 289 8.29 14.39 11.56
C LYS A 289 8.74 13.72 10.26
N VAL A 290 7.90 13.72 9.23
CA VAL A 290 8.23 13.10 7.94
C VAL A 290 9.32 13.88 7.20
N VAL A 291 9.26 15.22 7.21
CA VAL A 291 10.31 16.07 6.63
C VAL A 291 11.65 15.86 7.35
N GLU A 292 11.67 15.86 8.69
CA GLU A 292 12.88 15.63 9.48
C GLU A 292 13.49 14.26 9.21
N PHE A 293 12.66 13.22 9.09
CA PHE A 293 13.12 11.87 8.74
C PHE A 293 13.82 11.87 7.37
N PHE A 294 13.17 12.37 6.33
CA PHE A 294 13.78 12.38 5.00
C PHE A 294 15.01 13.28 4.92
N LYS A 295 15.00 14.46 5.56
CA LYS A 295 16.19 15.33 5.64
C LYS A 295 17.40 14.66 6.27
N ARG A 296 17.18 13.76 7.21
CA ARG A 296 18.26 13.00 7.87
C ARG A 296 18.83 11.91 6.98
N TYR A 297 18.00 11.28 6.12
CA TYR A 297 18.35 10.02 5.48
C TYR A 297 18.31 10.01 3.95
N VAL A 298 17.73 11.02 3.31
CA VAL A 298 17.64 11.14 1.84
C VAL A 298 18.27 12.47 1.43
N GLN A 299 19.58 12.42 1.20
CA GLN A 299 20.41 13.58 0.83
C GLN A 299 21.13 13.35 -0.50
#